data_3de784ddcae0eafef03d5f75f5ee7f95
#
_entry.id   3de784ddcae0eafef03d5f75f5ee7f95
#
_cell.length_a   1.000
_cell.length_b   1.000
_cell.length_c   1.000
_cell.angle_alpha   90.00
_cell.angle_beta   90.00
_cell.angle_gamma   90.00
#
_symmetry.space_group_name_H-M   'P 1'
#
loop_
_entity.id
_entity.type
_entity.pdbx_description
1 polymer ?
#
loop_
_entity_poly.entity_id
_entity_poly.type
_entity_poly.pdbx_seq_one_letter_code
_entity_poly.pdbx_strand_id
1 'polypeptide(L)'
;FKQKTAYEIMPSLVGSEMCIRDRNGVRFFNDSKATTPHATVAAVTGFEQVVLIVGGRNKDLDLFELREIAPRLVEVVAIGESAEVLTRVFEGVVPTVVAASMKEAVEYAARAAQKSGGDVVLSPACASFDWYRNYNERGDDFKQIVFSLEREPTDP
;
A
#
# COMPACT_ATOMS: atom_id res chain seq x y z
N PHE A 1 -13.96 13.99 22.93
CA PHE A 1 -14.36 13.42 21.64
C PHE A 1 -13.20 12.71 20.97
N LYS A 2 -13.49 11.54 20.49
CA LYS A 2 -12.49 10.78 19.77
C LYS A 2 -12.38 11.30 18.35
N GLN A 3 -11.16 11.55 17.95
CA GLN A 3 -10.92 12.01 16.61
C GLN A 3 -11.15 10.87 15.62
N LYS A 4 -11.84 11.18 14.54
CA LYS A 4 -12.06 10.17 13.52
C LYS A 4 -10.77 9.87 12.78
N THR A 5 -10.55 8.59 12.52
CA THR A 5 -9.42 8.16 11.71
C THR A 5 -9.81 8.22 10.25
N ALA A 6 -8.83 8.14 9.36
CA ALA A 6 -9.12 8.06 7.95
C ALA A 6 -9.98 6.85 7.64
N TYR A 7 -9.78 5.77 8.38
CA TYR A 7 -10.59 4.56 8.23
C TYR A 7 -12.07 4.86 8.45
N GLU A 8 -12.38 5.65 9.47
CA GLU A 8 -13.76 5.97 9.81
C GLU A 8 -14.42 6.91 8.81
N ILE A 9 -13.64 7.82 8.24
CA ILE A 9 -14.20 8.79 7.31
C ILE A 9 -14.14 8.36 5.86
N MET A 10 -13.66 7.15 5.61
CA MET A 10 -13.61 6.60 4.27
C MET A 10 -14.39 5.30 4.21
N PRO A 11 -15.72 5.41 4.07
CA PRO A 11 -16.57 4.22 4.15
C PRO A 11 -16.23 3.14 3.14
N SER A 12 -15.63 3.50 2.02
CA SER A 12 -15.26 2.50 1.01
C SER A 12 -14.24 1.50 1.52
N LEU A 13 -13.52 1.84 2.59
CA LEU A 13 -12.54 0.95 3.18
C LEU A 13 -13.09 0.22 4.40
N VAL A 14 -14.27 0.59 4.85
CA VAL A 14 -14.85 0.01 6.06
C VAL A 14 -15.27 -1.41 5.80
N GLY A 15 -14.98 -2.28 6.75
CA GLY A 15 -15.43 -3.67 6.71
C GLY A 15 -14.41 -4.64 6.17
N SER A 16 -13.52 -4.20 5.32
CA SER A 16 -12.54 -5.12 4.75
C SER A 16 -11.12 -4.77 5.12
N GLU A 17 -10.89 -3.52 5.42
CA GLU A 17 -9.55 -3.02 5.68
C GLU A 17 -9.40 -2.64 7.12
N MET A 18 -8.15 -2.62 7.56
CA MET A 18 -7.81 -2.16 8.89
C MET A 18 -6.92 -0.95 8.77
N CYS A 19 -7.11 -0.02 9.69
CA CYS A 19 -6.20 1.09 9.86
C CYS A 19 -5.35 0.79 11.10
N ILE A 20 -4.05 0.69 10.92
CA ILE A 20 -3.10 0.46 12.01
C ILE A 20 -2.18 1.65 12.07
N ARG A 21 -1.99 2.19 13.27
CA ARG A 21 -1.06 3.30 13.44
C ARG A 21 0.17 2.80 14.17
N ASP A 22 1.35 3.08 13.60
CA ASP A 22 2.58 2.66 14.28
C ASP A 22 2.97 3.68 15.34
N ARG A 23 4.08 3.41 16.03
CA ARG A 23 4.51 4.27 17.15
C ARG A 23 4.91 5.68 16.70
N ASN A 24 5.20 5.85 15.42
CA ASN A 24 5.58 7.14 14.87
C ASN A 24 4.39 7.90 14.29
N GLY A 25 3.19 7.36 14.46
CA GLY A 25 1.97 8.00 13.99
C GLY A 25 1.60 7.73 12.55
N VAL A 26 2.37 6.89 11.86
CA VAL A 26 2.06 6.53 10.47
C VAL A 26 0.87 5.57 10.46
N ARG A 27 -0.09 5.83 9.60
CA ARG A 27 -1.26 4.97 9.46
C ARG A 27 -1.06 4.02 8.28
N PHE A 28 -1.42 2.77 8.50
CA PHE A 28 -1.30 1.70 7.51
C PHE A 28 -2.66 1.12 7.22
N PHE A 29 -3.01 1.04 5.95
CA PHE A 29 -4.31 0.52 5.52
C PHE A 29 -4.12 -0.72 4.70
N ASN A 30 -4.85 -1.78 5.05
CA ASN A 30 -4.80 -3.06 4.34
C ASN A 30 -5.96 -3.15 3.37
N ASP A 31 -5.66 -3.07 2.08
CA ASP A 31 -6.65 -3.25 1.03
C ASP A 31 -6.16 -4.33 0.08
N SER A 32 -5.68 -5.43 0.66
CA SER A 32 -5.11 -6.54 -0.12
C SER A 32 -6.09 -7.16 -1.09
N LYS A 33 -7.39 -6.99 -0.87
CA LYS A 33 -8.38 -7.54 -1.77
C LYS A 33 -8.53 -6.75 -3.06
N ALA A 34 -7.89 -5.60 -3.17
CA ALA A 34 -7.89 -4.81 -4.41
C ALA A 34 -6.95 -5.47 -5.40
N THR A 35 -7.49 -6.38 -6.19
CA THR A 35 -6.69 -7.19 -7.12
C THR A 35 -6.77 -6.70 -8.56
N THR A 36 -7.35 -5.52 -8.79
CA THR A 36 -7.41 -4.89 -10.11
C THR A 36 -6.99 -3.44 -10.01
N PRO A 37 -6.48 -2.87 -11.11
CA PRO A 37 -6.14 -1.45 -11.11
C PRO A 37 -7.34 -0.56 -10.76
N HIS A 38 -8.52 -0.91 -11.26
CA HIS A 38 -9.73 -0.13 -10.97
C HIS A 38 -10.01 -0.08 -9.47
N ALA A 39 -9.86 -1.20 -8.78
CA ALA A 39 -10.09 -1.26 -7.34
C ALA A 39 -9.09 -0.39 -6.58
N THR A 40 -7.83 -0.40 -7.00
CA THR A 40 -6.81 0.41 -6.38
C THR A 40 -7.07 1.90 -6.61
N VAL A 41 -7.47 2.28 -7.82
CA VAL A 41 -7.81 3.67 -8.09
C VAL A 41 -8.94 4.13 -7.18
N ALA A 42 -9.97 3.30 -7.05
CA ALA A 42 -11.10 3.65 -6.19
C ALA A 42 -10.67 3.83 -4.73
N ALA A 43 -9.81 2.93 -4.24
CA ALA A 43 -9.37 2.99 -2.84
C ALA A 43 -8.52 4.23 -2.59
N VAL A 44 -7.55 4.50 -3.45
CA VAL A 44 -6.60 5.59 -3.24
C VAL A 44 -7.27 6.95 -3.37
N THR A 45 -8.33 7.03 -4.17
CA THR A 45 -9.03 8.29 -4.37
C THR A 45 -9.54 8.89 -3.06
N GLY A 46 -9.75 8.08 -2.04
CA GLY A 46 -10.19 8.56 -0.74
C GLY A 46 -9.10 9.15 0.14
N PHE A 47 -7.85 9.10 -0.29
CA PHE A 47 -6.72 9.60 0.49
C PHE A 47 -6.11 10.83 -0.15
N GLU A 48 -5.41 11.63 0.65
CA GLU A 48 -4.76 12.83 0.13
C GLU A 48 -3.31 12.56 -0.27
N GLN A 49 -2.56 11.88 0.59
CA GLN A 49 -1.16 11.57 0.33
C GLN A 49 -0.90 10.13 0.71
N VAL A 50 -0.37 9.38 -0.21
CA VAL A 50 -0.23 7.93 -0.04
C VAL A 50 1.15 7.47 -0.45
N VAL A 51 1.73 6.60 0.38
CA VAL A 51 2.81 5.73 -0.05
C VAL A 51 2.13 4.41 -0.41
N LEU A 52 2.14 4.06 -1.67
CA LEU A 52 1.37 2.92 -2.18
C LEU A 52 2.24 1.70 -2.32
N ILE A 53 1.84 0.60 -1.68
CA ILE A 53 2.46 -0.70 -1.92
C ILE A 53 1.57 -1.40 -2.94
N VAL A 54 2.14 -1.71 -4.10
CA VAL A 54 1.38 -2.19 -5.24
C VAL A 54 2.16 -3.26 -5.97
N GLY A 55 1.46 -4.25 -6.52
CA GLY A 55 2.11 -5.28 -7.30
C GLY A 55 1.61 -6.66 -6.99
N GLY A 56 2.16 -7.62 -7.71
CA GLY A 56 1.76 -9.01 -7.64
C GLY A 56 1.68 -9.56 -9.05
N ARG A 57 0.81 -10.54 -9.24
CA ARG A 57 0.61 -11.15 -10.55
C ARG A 57 -0.50 -10.42 -11.30
N ASN A 58 -0.14 -9.78 -12.41
CA ASN A 58 -1.13 -9.11 -13.24
C ASN A 58 -1.78 -10.12 -14.18
N LYS A 59 -3.11 -10.03 -14.29
CA LYS A 59 -3.88 -10.91 -15.17
C LYS A 59 -4.28 -10.16 -16.44
N ASP A 60 -3.29 -9.61 -17.12
CA ASP A 60 -3.47 -8.92 -18.41
C ASP A 60 -4.33 -7.66 -18.31
N LEU A 61 -4.36 -7.04 -17.15
CA LEU A 61 -5.06 -5.77 -16.97
C LEU A 61 -4.09 -4.63 -17.26
N ASP A 62 -4.63 -3.48 -17.61
CA ASP A 62 -3.81 -2.32 -17.96
C ASP A 62 -3.38 -1.59 -16.69
N LEU A 63 -2.14 -1.80 -16.29
CA LEU A 63 -1.61 -1.17 -15.08
C LEU A 63 -1.35 0.33 -15.26
N PHE A 64 -1.30 0.81 -16.50
CA PHE A 64 -1.13 2.24 -16.72
C PHE A 64 -2.33 3.06 -16.26
N GLU A 65 -3.46 2.40 -16.04
CA GLU A 65 -4.63 3.04 -15.45
C GLU A 65 -4.28 3.67 -14.09
N LEU A 66 -3.28 3.13 -13.41
CA LEU A 66 -2.86 3.62 -12.10
C LEU A 66 -2.28 5.02 -12.14
N ARG A 67 -1.90 5.51 -13.32
CA ARG A 67 -1.41 6.89 -13.42
C ARG A 67 -2.47 7.91 -13.02
N GLU A 68 -3.72 7.50 -13.06
CA GLU A 68 -4.82 8.37 -12.69
C GLU A 68 -4.70 8.88 -11.26
N ILE A 69 -4.11 8.09 -10.37
CA ILE A 69 -3.98 8.47 -8.97
C ILE A 69 -2.61 9.05 -8.63
N ALA A 70 -1.76 9.25 -9.61
CA ALA A 70 -0.41 9.76 -9.37
C ALA A 70 -0.38 11.05 -8.53
N PRO A 71 -1.30 12.00 -8.70
CA PRO A 71 -1.25 13.22 -7.89
C PRO A 71 -1.40 12.99 -6.39
N ARG A 72 -1.93 11.84 -5.99
CA ARG A 72 -2.11 11.50 -4.58
C ARG A 72 -0.97 10.67 -4.03
N LEU A 73 -0.03 10.25 -4.88
CA LEU A 73 1.03 9.35 -4.48
C LEU A 73 2.29 10.13 -4.14
N VAL A 74 2.80 9.88 -2.95
CA VAL A 74 4.08 10.42 -2.54
C VAL A 74 5.21 9.54 -3.07
N GLU A 75 4.99 8.24 -2.97
CA GLU A 75 5.97 7.27 -3.42
C GLU A 75 5.28 5.94 -3.66
N VAL A 76 5.85 5.14 -4.55
CA VAL A 76 5.33 3.82 -4.88
C VAL A 76 6.36 2.78 -4.49
N VAL A 77 5.91 1.72 -3.83
CA VAL A 77 6.74 0.56 -3.52
C VAL A 77 6.17 -0.60 -4.32
N ALA A 78 6.90 -1.04 -5.32
CA ALA A 78 6.44 -2.09 -6.22
C ALA A 78 6.94 -3.44 -5.75
N ILE A 79 6.06 -4.45 -5.78
CA ILE A 79 6.37 -5.79 -5.31
C ILE A 79 5.95 -6.84 -6.34
N GLY A 80 6.57 -8.01 -6.23
CA GLY A 80 6.13 -9.19 -6.99
C GLY A 80 6.46 -9.16 -8.46
N GLU A 81 5.76 -10.00 -9.20
CA GLU A 81 6.05 -10.22 -10.62
C GLU A 81 5.89 -8.97 -11.46
N SER A 82 4.99 -8.09 -11.09
CA SER A 82 4.70 -6.89 -11.89
C SER A 82 5.54 -5.69 -11.52
N ALA A 83 6.54 -5.86 -10.64
CA ALA A 83 7.31 -4.72 -10.16
C ALA A 83 7.98 -3.93 -11.28
N GLU A 84 8.51 -4.64 -12.28
CA GLU A 84 9.19 -3.98 -13.38
C GLU A 84 8.24 -3.15 -14.23
N VAL A 85 7.07 -3.71 -14.52
CA VAL A 85 6.05 -2.97 -15.28
C VAL A 85 5.60 -1.76 -14.50
N LEU A 86 5.40 -1.92 -13.19
CA LEU A 86 4.96 -0.81 -12.37
C LEU A 86 5.99 0.32 -12.30
N THR A 87 7.27 -0.05 -12.31
CA THR A 87 8.31 0.95 -12.38
C THR A 87 8.17 1.79 -13.65
N ARG A 88 7.85 1.15 -14.77
CA ARG A 88 7.62 1.87 -16.01
C ARG A 88 6.35 2.70 -15.97
N VAL A 89 5.31 2.18 -15.31
CA VAL A 89 4.04 2.91 -15.20
C VAL A 89 4.26 4.28 -14.57
N PHE A 90 5.07 4.33 -13.52
CA PHE A 90 5.26 5.56 -12.75
C PHE A 90 6.52 6.33 -13.10
N GLU A 91 7.26 5.87 -14.09
CA GLU A 91 8.52 6.51 -14.47
C GLU A 91 8.27 7.97 -14.85
N GLY A 92 9.04 8.86 -14.23
CA GLY A 92 8.90 10.28 -14.49
C GLY A 92 7.67 10.92 -13.86
N VAL A 93 6.88 10.16 -13.12
CA VAL A 93 5.62 10.63 -12.54
C VAL A 93 5.68 10.58 -11.01
N VAL A 94 6.07 9.44 -10.44
CA VAL A 94 6.15 9.25 -8.99
C VAL A 94 7.41 8.45 -8.69
N PRO A 95 8.16 8.80 -7.65
CA PRO A 95 9.31 7.97 -7.26
C PRO A 95 8.85 6.56 -6.95
N THR A 96 9.54 5.57 -7.50
CA THR A 96 9.15 4.17 -7.36
C THR A 96 10.38 3.35 -6.98
N VAL A 97 10.24 2.50 -5.95
CA VAL A 97 11.26 1.54 -5.58
C VAL A 97 10.68 0.15 -5.65
N VAL A 98 11.55 -0.83 -5.82
CA VAL A 98 11.14 -2.24 -5.86
C VAL A 98 11.59 -2.90 -4.58
N ALA A 99 10.66 -3.60 -3.92
CA ALA A 99 10.96 -4.34 -2.71
C ALA A 99 10.94 -5.83 -3.01
N ALA A 100 11.85 -6.57 -2.38
CA ALA A 100 11.99 -8.00 -2.64
C ALA A 100 11.08 -8.84 -1.75
N SER A 101 10.47 -8.25 -0.75
CA SER A 101 9.57 -8.96 0.17
C SER A 101 8.57 -7.97 0.74
N MET A 102 7.50 -8.51 1.34
CA MET A 102 6.52 -7.64 1.98
C MET A 102 7.15 -6.92 3.17
N LYS A 103 8.03 -7.59 3.92
CA LYS A 103 8.69 -6.94 5.05
C LYS A 103 9.50 -5.74 4.59
N GLU A 104 10.27 -5.90 3.54
CA GLU A 104 11.07 -4.80 3.01
C GLU A 104 10.16 -3.68 2.52
N ALA A 105 9.05 -4.03 1.88
CA ALA A 105 8.12 -3.04 1.36
C ALA A 105 7.51 -2.22 2.50
N VAL A 106 7.08 -2.89 3.56
CA VAL A 106 6.47 -2.19 4.70
C VAL A 106 7.48 -1.29 5.40
N GLU A 107 8.69 -1.79 5.60
CA GLU A 107 9.72 -1.00 6.27
C GLU A 107 10.08 0.25 5.47
N TYR A 108 10.22 0.08 4.17
CA TYR A 108 10.52 1.22 3.31
C TYR A 108 9.35 2.22 3.30
N ALA A 109 8.14 1.72 3.16
CA ALA A 109 6.96 2.57 3.10
C ALA A 109 6.77 3.34 4.40
N ALA A 110 7.05 2.69 5.53
CA ALA A 110 6.93 3.36 6.84
C ALA A 110 7.87 4.56 6.92
N ARG A 111 9.11 4.38 6.47
CA ARG A 111 10.07 5.47 6.50
C ARG A 111 9.67 6.62 5.57
N ALA A 112 9.18 6.26 4.38
CA ALA A 112 8.76 7.27 3.42
C ALA A 112 7.56 8.06 3.94
N ALA A 113 6.60 7.38 4.55
CA ALA A 113 5.42 8.03 5.09
C ALA A 113 5.75 8.90 6.31
N GLN A 114 6.69 8.46 7.12
CA GLN A 114 7.12 9.25 8.27
C GLN A 114 7.68 10.59 7.83
N LYS A 115 8.45 10.59 6.74
CA LYS A 115 9.03 11.81 6.21
C LYS A 115 7.98 12.72 5.57
N SER A 116 7.04 12.15 4.85
CA SER A 116 6.09 12.94 4.06
C SER A 116 4.85 13.32 4.83
N GLY A 117 4.54 12.56 5.88
CA GLY A 117 3.28 12.73 6.59
C GLY A 117 2.12 11.99 5.96
N GLY A 118 2.36 11.17 4.95
CA GLY A 118 1.30 10.45 4.26
C GLY A 118 0.93 9.15 4.96
N ASP A 119 -0.03 8.45 4.36
CA ASP A 119 -0.49 7.15 4.83
C ASP A 119 0.12 6.05 3.98
N VAL A 120 0.33 4.87 4.57
CA VAL A 120 0.75 3.70 3.82
C VAL A 120 -0.48 2.90 3.46
N VAL A 121 -0.66 2.60 2.19
CA VAL A 121 -1.79 1.81 1.73
C VAL A 121 -1.28 0.62 0.93
N LEU A 122 -1.67 -0.58 1.36
CA LEU A 122 -1.46 -1.78 0.57
C LEU A 122 -2.70 -1.94 -0.31
N SER A 123 -2.60 -1.59 -1.57
CA SER A 123 -3.69 -1.76 -2.52
C SER A 123 -3.06 -2.25 -3.82
N PRO A 124 -2.89 -3.57 -3.94
CA PRO A 124 -1.93 -4.14 -4.89
C PRO A 124 -2.26 -4.06 -6.36
N ALA A 125 -3.51 -3.89 -6.73
CA ALA A 125 -3.94 -3.85 -8.13
C ALA A 125 -3.73 -5.17 -8.88
N CYS A 126 -3.12 -6.15 -8.23
CA CYS A 126 -2.73 -7.42 -8.83
C CYS A 126 -3.13 -8.56 -7.91
N ALA A 127 -3.23 -9.75 -8.50
CA ALA A 127 -3.49 -10.95 -7.73
C ALA A 127 -2.26 -11.28 -6.88
N SER A 128 -2.47 -12.08 -5.83
CA SER A 128 -1.43 -12.39 -4.85
C SER A 128 -0.66 -13.67 -5.15
N PHE A 129 -1.02 -14.39 -6.20
CA PHE A 129 -0.59 -15.78 -6.38
C PHE A 129 0.90 -15.96 -6.66
N ASP A 130 1.64 -14.89 -6.90
CA ASP A 130 3.08 -15.00 -7.06
C ASP A 130 3.80 -15.20 -5.73
N TRP A 131 3.34 -14.52 -4.66
CA TRP A 131 3.96 -14.61 -3.34
C TRP A 131 3.09 -15.33 -2.30
N TYR A 132 1.79 -15.38 -2.51
CA TYR A 132 0.83 -15.89 -1.52
C TYR A 132 -0.18 -16.79 -2.19
N ARG A 133 -0.86 -17.60 -1.40
CA ARG A 133 -1.89 -18.48 -1.92
C ARG A 133 -3.20 -17.75 -2.23
N ASN A 134 -3.45 -16.65 -1.54
CA ASN A 134 -4.63 -15.84 -1.80
C ASN A 134 -4.41 -14.45 -1.21
N TYR A 135 -5.35 -13.53 -1.51
CA TYR A 135 -5.16 -12.16 -1.06
C TYR A 135 -5.36 -12.01 0.45
N ASN A 136 -6.08 -12.91 1.10
CA ASN A 136 -6.21 -12.86 2.55
C ASN A 136 -4.88 -13.12 3.22
N GLU A 137 -4.13 -14.09 2.70
CA GLU A 137 -2.80 -14.39 3.23
C GLU A 137 -1.86 -13.21 3.07
N ARG A 138 -1.95 -12.54 1.92
CA ARG A 138 -1.14 -11.34 1.68
C ARG A 138 -1.47 -10.24 2.67
N GLY A 139 -2.76 -10.01 2.91
CA GLY A 139 -3.20 -8.99 3.85
C GLY A 139 -2.82 -9.33 5.28
N ASP A 140 -2.91 -10.60 5.66
CA ASP A 140 -2.53 -11.03 6.99
C ASP A 140 -1.04 -10.84 7.24
N ASP A 141 -0.22 -11.15 6.24
CA ASP A 141 1.22 -10.97 6.35
C ASP A 141 1.55 -9.49 6.52
N PHE A 142 0.90 -8.64 5.74
CA PHE A 142 1.08 -7.20 5.84
C PHE A 142 0.77 -6.72 7.25
N LYS A 143 -0.37 -7.15 7.80
CA LYS A 143 -0.78 -6.72 9.14
C LYS A 143 0.21 -7.18 10.19
N GLN A 144 0.68 -8.42 10.09
CA GLN A 144 1.64 -8.95 11.05
C GLN A 144 2.94 -8.17 11.04
N ILE A 145 3.40 -7.82 9.85
CA ILE A 145 4.62 -7.05 9.73
C ILE A 145 4.45 -5.66 10.34
N VAL A 146 3.31 -5.02 10.07
CA VAL A 146 3.04 -3.70 10.63
C VAL A 146 2.99 -3.77 12.16
N PHE A 147 2.33 -4.79 12.71
CA PHE A 147 2.30 -4.95 14.16
C PHE A 147 3.70 -5.17 14.74
N SER A 148 4.57 -5.83 13.98
CA SER A 148 5.96 -6.01 14.43
C SER A 148 6.68 -4.68 14.56
N LEU A 149 6.39 -3.74 13.67
CA LEU A 149 7.01 -2.42 13.75
C LEU A 149 6.67 -1.72 15.06
N GLU A 150 5.44 -1.92 15.54
CA GLU A 150 5.03 -1.30 16.78
C GLU A 150 5.79 -1.82 17.98
N ARG A 151 6.22 -3.07 17.93
CA ARG A 151 6.87 -3.72 19.05
C ARG A 151 8.38 -3.57 19.06
N GLU A 152 8.96 -3.17 17.93
CA GLU A 152 10.40 -3.03 17.85
C GLU A 152 10.83 -1.71 18.47
N PRO A 153 11.96 -1.70 19.18
CA PRO A 153 12.48 -0.45 19.72
C PRO A 153 12.78 0.52 18.60
N THR A 154 12.45 1.79 18.82
CA THR A 154 12.78 2.81 17.85
C THR A 154 14.26 3.10 17.95
N ASP A 155 14.94 3.13 16.81
CA ASP A 155 16.32 3.50 16.80
C ASP A 155 16.46 4.98 17.12
N PRO A 156 17.46 5.34 17.93
CA PRO A 156 17.66 6.73 18.29
C PRO A 156 18.00 7.58 17.11
#